data_5baf06bf226d15ebda295b717de5ee9f
#
_entry.id   5baf06bf226d15ebda295b717de5ee9f
#
_cell.length_a   1.000
_cell.length_b   1.000
_cell.length_c   1.000
_cell.angle_alpha   90.00
_cell.angle_beta   90.00
_cell.angle_gamma   90.00
#
_symmetry.space_group_name_H-M   'P 1'
#
loop_
_entity.id
_entity.type
_entity.pdbx_description
1 polymer ?
#
loop_
_entity_poly.entity_id
_entity_poly.type
_entity_poly.pdbx_seq_one_letter_code
_entity_poly.pdbx_strand_id
1 'polypeptide(L)'
;MQRREILQSVGSLLAAAALRPVAAVGAQAKEPAQPATDVTGRLARYMVAARDRELPPNVILAAKHRILDTFGAIVSGARLKPGEMAIRYVRAQGGVSEASVPTTDIKTAAVNAALAAGMFAHADETDDFEPVTKAHPGCSVVPAAMAMAERNDRSGEELLRAVTLGYDLCCRLLMALGPDHVRATHRSAEGVSSTFGAIGAAASLARLDEKAMRYALSYAAQQVSGIWSWERDTEHVEKAFDFAGMGARNGITAAMMAEAGFTGVPDVLDGEHNALQALSREPRAEEMLAGLGSRFFITETAIKVFSVGYPIQAPLDAFLNLRRQHGLTAANVERIVARLPEDGARIVDDRAMPDVNIQYALAVALIDGTLSFDASHSYERMRDPQVQTVKQRIELVADRTLMDPAAPRSGRIDVMLGDGRTVSHFTRHAPGTKENPLDTAGVTAKARELMSPVIGLRRTDAVIERVNGLEQLHSVRDLASLLAGPV
;
A
#
# COMPACT_ATOMS: atom_id res chain seq x y z
N MET A 1 -20.86 -9.92 64.16
CA MET A 1 -20.35 -8.68 64.74
C MET A 1 -20.50 -7.56 63.75
N GLN A 2 -21.11 -6.49 64.12
CA GLN A 2 -21.96 -5.62 63.36
C GLN A 2 -21.17 -4.48 62.59
N ARG A 3 -21.62 -4.18 61.42
CA ARG A 3 -21.21 -3.07 60.53
C ARG A 3 -21.52 -1.66 61.03
N ARG A 4 -21.44 -1.38 62.34
CA ARG A 4 -21.95 -0.14 62.94
C ARG A 4 -20.92 0.73 63.67
N GLU A 5 -19.62 0.37 63.67
CA GLU A 5 -18.61 1.10 64.46
C GLU A 5 -17.52 1.83 63.63
N ILE A 6 -17.69 1.98 62.35
CA ILE A 6 -16.68 2.69 61.50
C ILE A 6 -17.15 4.11 61.07
N LEU A 7 -18.32 4.57 61.51
CA LEU A 7 -18.89 5.86 61.09
C LEU A 7 -18.90 6.96 62.16
N GLN A 8 -18.12 6.84 63.21
CA GLN A 8 -18.12 7.86 64.29
C GLN A 8 -16.77 8.53 64.59
N SER A 9 -15.77 8.47 63.75
CA SER A 9 -14.47 9.12 64.00
C SER A 9 -13.96 10.07 62.91
N VAL A 10 -14.83 10.66 62.11
CA VAL A 10 -14.48 11.75 61.17
C VAL A 10 -15.42 12.93 61.38
N GLY A 11 -15.34 13.54 62.50
CA GLY A 11 -16.12 14.72 62.82
C GLY A 11 -15.52 15.52 63.95
N SER A 12 -14.38 16.20 63.75
CA SER A 12 -13.91 17.29 64.61
C SER A 12 -12.48 17.68 64.25
N LEU A 13 -12.29 18.43 63.15
CA LEU A 13 -11.09 19.29 62.95
C LEU A 13 -11.41 20.30 61.84
N LEU A 14 -12.33 21.18 62.11
CA LEU A 14 -12.55 22.41 61.40
C LEU A 14 -12.38 23.56 62.39
N ALA A 15 -11.21 24.13 62.48
CA ALA A 15 -11.03 25.50 62.96
C ALA A 15 -9.62 26.02 62.65
N ALA A 16 -9.57 27.19 62.09
CA ALA A 16 -8.44 28.10 62.00
C ALA A 16 -7.33 27.81 60.96
N ALA A 17 -7.59 28.15 59.72
CA ALA A 17 -6.54 28.59 58.81
C ALA A 17 -6.84 30.04 58.39
N ALA A 18 -6.01 30.93 58.87
CA ALA A 18 -6.06 32.37 58.61
C ALA A 18 -5.90 32.66 57.13
N LEU A 19 -6.79 33.50 56.62
CA LEU A 19 -6.71 34.16 55.32
C LEU A 19 -5.41 34.98 55.22
N ARG A 20 -4.43 34.48 54.46
CA ARG A 20 -3.34 35.29 53.94
C ARG A 20 -3.77 35.75 52.55
N PRO A 21 -3.62 37.03 52.17
CA PRO A 21 -3.89 37.48 50.82
C PRO A 21 -2.90 36.81 49.86
N VAL A 22 -3.42 36.03 48.94
CA VAL A 22 -2.66 35.52 47.78
C VAL A 22 -2.36 36.75 46.89
N ALA A 23 -1.11 37.16 46.83
CA ALA A 23 -0.65 38.13 45.85
C ALA A 23 -1.00 37.58 44.46
N ALA A 24 -1.72 38.35 43.67
CA ALA A 24 -2.02 38.10 42.29
C ALA A 24 -0.67 37.96 41.53
N VAL A 25 -0.24 36.73 41.23
CA VAL A 25 0.78 36.49 40.23
C VAL A 25 0.18 36.92 38.91
N GLY A 26 0.66 38.02 38.40
CA GLY A 26 0.28 38.51 37.07
C GLY A 26 0.46 37.39 36.07
N ALA A 27 -0.65 36.97 35.47
CA ALA A 27 -0.61 36.13 34.29
C ALA A 27 0.14 36.92 33.21
N GLN A 28 1.41 36.59 32.98
CA GLN A 28 2.09 37.03 31.77
C GLN A 28 1.23 36.53 30.61
N ALA A 29 0.67 37.45 29.84
CA ALA A 29 0.03 37.12 28.58
C ALA A 29 1.07 36.35 27.75
N LYS A 30 0.81 35.07 27.49
CA LYS A 30 1.58 34.28 26.53
C LYS A 30 1.56 35.12 25.24
N GLU A 31 2.73 35.46 24.72
CA GLU A 31 2.85 36.01 23.35
C GLU A 31 2.01 35.11 22.44
N PRO A 32 1.25 35.68 21.47
CA PRO A 32 0.53 34.86 20.53
C PRO A 32 1.54 33.96 19.83
N ALA A 33 1.39 32.65 19.98
CA ALA A 33 2.17 31.68 19.27
C ALA A 33 2.16 32.07 17.79
N GLN A 34 3.32 32.04 17.13
CA GLN A 34 3.37 32.21 15.67
C GLN A 34 2.27 31.35 15.06
N PRO A 35 1.50 31.85 14.09
CA PRO A 35 0.38 31.11 13.54
C PRO A 35 0.91 29.76 13.07
N ALA A 36 0.38 28.70 13.66
CA ALA A 36 0.61 27.34 13.22
C ALA A 36 0.44 27.33 11.69
N THR A 37 1.30 26.58 10.98
CA THR A 37 1.33 26.60 9.51
C THR A 37 0.03 26.11 8.85
N ASP A 38 -1.01 25.78 9.64
CA ASP A 38 -2.33 25.21 9.21
C ASP A 38 -2.17 24.09 8.18
N VAL A 39 -1.25 23.15 8.46
CA VAL A 39 -0.96 22.01 7.56
C VAL A 39 -2.22 21.19 7.31
N THR A 40 -2.96 20.88 8.38
CA THR A 40 -4.22 20.13 8.29
C THR A 40 -5.24 20.84 7.41
N GLY A 41 -5.42 22.16 7.60
CA GLY A 41 -6.39 22.92 6.81
C GLY A 41 -5.98 23.14 5.37
N ARG A 42 -4.70 23.39 5.10
CA ARG A 42 -4.21 23.51 3.72
C ARG A 42 -4.38 22.19 2.96
N LEU A 43 -4.09 21.06 3.64
CA LEU A 43 -4.32 19.73 3.06
C LEU A 43 -5.82 19.48 2.84
N ALA A 44 -6.68 19.77 3.82
CA ALA A 44 -8.14 19.61 3.68
C ALA A 44 -8.72 20.44 2.52
N ARG A 45 -8.31 21.70 2.39
CA ARG A 45 -8.71 22.55 1.24
C ARG A 45 -8.24 21.98 -0.10
N TYR A 46 -7.00 21.46 -0.14
CA TYR A 46 -6.51 20.78 -1.33
C TYR A 46 -7.34 19.53 -1.67
N MET A 47 -7.66 18.68 -0.68
CA MET A 47 -8.50 17.49 -0.87
C MET A 47 -9.89 17.85 -1.41
N VAL A 48 -10.50 18.92 -0.91
CA VAL A 48 -11.77 19.42 -1.44
C VAL A 48 -11.63 19.91 -2.89
N ALA A 49 -10.61 20.70 -3.20
CA ALA A 49 -10.39 21.24 -4.53
C ALA A 49 -10.00 20.15 -5.56
N ALA A 50 -9.32 19.09 -5.14
CA ALA A 50 -8.86 18.01 -6.00
C ALA A 50 -10.01 17.22 -6.64
N ARG A 51 -11.22 17.22 -6.06
CA ARG A 51 -12.41 16.54 -6.59
C ARG A 51 -12.84 17.04 -7.96
N ASP A 52 -12.71 18.33 -8.18
CA ASP A 52 -13.24 19.00 -9.38
C ASP A 52 -12.11 19.53 -10.27
N ARG A 53 -10.84 19.29 -9.87
CA ARG A 53 -9.68 19.74 -10.61
C ARG A 53 -9.41 18.82 -11.81
N GLU A 54 -9.16 19.41 -12.96
CA GLU A 54 -8.67 18.71 -14.13
C GLU A 54 -7.27 18.13 -13.86
N LEU A 55 -7.08 16.86 -14.20
CA LEU A 55 -5.81 16.17 -14.08
C LEU A 55 -5.01 16.28 -15.39
N PRO A 56 -3.69 16.44 -15.34
CA PRO A 56 -2.85 16.37 -16.54
C PRO A 56 -2.98 15.02 -17.26
N PRO A 57 -2.89 14.97 -18.60
CA PRO A 57 -3.07 13.74 -19.36
C PRO A 57 -2.15 12.58 -18.96
N ASN A 58 -0.90 12.87 -18.60
CA ASN A 58 0.04 11.87 -18.09
C ASN A 58 -0.35 11.33 -16.71
N VAL A 59 -1.00 12.11 -15.87
CA VAL A 59 -1.52 11.69 -14.57
C VAL A 59 -2.76 10.81 -14.74
N ILE A 60 -3.66 11.19 -15.66
CA ILE A 60 -4.83 10.35 -16.03
C ILE A 60 -4.35 8.97 -16.52
N LEU A 61 -3.38 8.93 -17.44
CA LEU A 61 -2.82 7.68 -17.94
C LEU A 61 -2.19 6.85 -16.82
N ALA A 62 -1.40 7.49 -15.95
CA ALA A 62 -0.80 6.82 -14.81
C ALA A 62 -1.87 6.26 -13.85
N ALA A 63 -2.95 6.99 -13.59
CA ALA A 63 -4.04 6.52 -12.74
C ALA A 63 -4.76 5.30 -13.34
N LYS A 64 -5.07 5.34 -14.65
CA LYS A 64 -5.64 4.17 -15.34
C LYS A 64 -4.76 2.94 -15.24
N HIS A 65 -3.46 3.10 -15.47
CA HIS A 65 -2.49 2.01 -15.39
C HIS A 65 -2.45 1.40 -13.98
N ARG A 66 -2.43 2.23 -12.90
CA ARG A 66 -2.40 1.73 -11.51
C ARG A 66 -3.72 1.10 -11.09
N ILE A 67 -4.85 1.64 -11.53
CA ILE A 67 -6.16 1.03 -11.31
C ILE A 67 -6.25 -0.33 -11.98
N LEU A 68 -5.83 -0.44 -13.26
CA LEU A 68 -5.85 -1.70 -13.99
C LEU A 68 -4.90 -2.73 -13.39
N ASP A 69 -3.70 -2.31 -13.01
CA ASP A 69 -2.71 -3.14 -12.32
C ASP A 69 -3.25 -3.69 -11.01
N THR A 70 -3.84 -2.82 -10.19
CA THR A 70 -4.44 -3.23 -8.91
C THR A 70 -5.65 -4.17 -9.11
N PHE A 71 -6.45 -3.99 -10.16
CA PHE A 71 -7.52 -4.96 -10.47
C PHE A 71 -6.95 -6.33 -10.85
N GLY A 72 -5.82 -6.36 -11.56
CA GLY A 72 -5.08 -7.60 -11.77
C GLY A 72 -4.76 -8.29 -10.46
N ALA A 73 -4.12 -7.57 -9.53
CA ALA A 73 -3.76 -8.06 -8.20
C ALA A 73 -4.98 -8.48 -7.35
N ILE A 74 -6.07 -7.70 -7.37
CA ILE A 74 -7.31 -8.04 -6.66
C ILE A 74 -7.89 -9.37 -7.17
N VAL A 75 -7.95 -9.54 -8.48
CA VAL A 75 -8.57 -10.73 -9.07
C VAL A 75 -7.70 -11.97 -8.87
N SER A 76 -6.40 -11.87 -9.10
CA SER A 76 -5.46 -13.00 -8.88
C SER A 76 -5.32 -13.35 -7.39
N GLY A 77 -5.19 -12.35 -6.52
CA GLY A 77 -5.00 -12.55 -5.09
C GLY A 77 -6.23 -13.09 -4.34
N ALA A 78 -7.44 -12.91 -4.90
CA ALA A 78 -8.67 -13.45 -4.30
C ALA A 78 -8.64 -14.99 -4.16
N ARG A 79 -7.90 -15.69 -5.01
CA ARG A 79 -7.75 -17.16 -5.00
C ARG A 79 -6.61 -17.65 -4.09
N LEU A 80 -5.82 -16.74 -3.52
CA LEU A 80 -4.75 -17.08 -2.59
C LEU A 80 -5.27 -17.13 -1.15
N LYS A 81 -4.48 -17.71 -0.25
CA LYS A 81 -4.86 -17.90 1.16
C LYS A 81 -5.35 -16.63 1.86
N PRO A 82 -4.70 -15.44 1.71
CA PRO A 82 -5.21 -14.20 2.28
C PRO A 82 -6.61 -13.83 1.74
N GLY A 83 -6.82 -14.03 0.44
CA GLY A 83 -8.11 -13.77 -0.22
C GLY A 83 -9.22 -14.68 0.29
N GLU A 84 -8.97 -16.00 0.36
CA GLU A 84 -9.94 -16.97 0.89
C GLU A 84 -10.34 -16.66 2.35
N MET A 85 -9.36 -16.26 3.18
CA MET A 85 -9.62 -15.89 4.57
C MET A 85 -10.43 -14.61 4.68
N ALA A 86 -10.12 -13.60 3.87
CA ALA A 86 -10.88 -12.36 3.83
C ALA A 86 -12.34 -12.58 3.37
N ILE A 87 -12.56 -13.41 2.34
CA ILE A 87 -13.92 -13.79 1.87
C ILE A 87 -14.71 -14.45 3.00
N ARG A 88 -14.11 -15.41 3.71
CA ARG A 88 -14.77 -16.08 4.85
C ARG A 88 -15.12 -15.10 5.95
N TYR A 89 -14.20 -14.20 6.28
CA TYR A 89 -14.40 -13.18 7.31
C TYR A 89 -15.55 -12.24 6.94
N VAL A 90 -15.53 -11.60 5.77
CA VAL A 90 -16.56 -10.60 5.41
C VAL A 90 -17.93 -11.22 5.18
N ARG A 91 -17.99 -12.47 4.70
CA ARG A 91 -19.25 -13.22 4.60
C ARG A 91 -19.88 -13.43 5.99
N ALA A 92 -19.09 -13.74 7.01
CA ALA A 92 -19.56 -13.90 8.38
C ALA A 92 -19.98 -12.58 9.02
N GLN A 93 -19.35 -11.45 8.64
CA GLN A 93 -19.71 -10.13 9.17
C GLN A 93 -21.05 -9.63 8.61
N GLY A 94 -21.41 -9.98 7.38
CA GLY A 94 -22.58 -9.43 6.72
C GLY A 94 -22.49 -7.91 6.54
N GLY A 95 -23.64 -7.23 6.63
CA GLY A 95 -23.73 -5.77 6.56
C GLY A 95 -24.71 -5.27 5.50
N VAL A 96 -24.87 -3.94 5.42
CA VAL A 96 -25.71 -3.29 4.40
C VAL A 96 -25.08 -3.50 3.01
N SER A 97 -25.89 -3.80 1.99
CA SER A 97 -25.42 -4.06 0.61
C SER A 97 -25.02 -2.76 -0.09
N GLU A 98 -23.85 -2.23 0.24
CA GLU A 98 -23.30 -0.97 -0.31
C GLU A 98 -22.28 -1.19 -1.43
N ALA A 99 -21.40 -2.20 -1.27
CA ALA A 99 -20.31 -2.46 -2.20
C ALA A 99 -20.07 -3.95 -2.41
N SER A 100 -19.63 -4.31 -3.61
CA SER A 100 -19.35 -5.68 -4.03
C SER A 100 -17.96 -6.12 -3.57
N VAL A 101 -17.83 -7.38 -3.13
CA VAL A 101 -16.54 -8.04 -2.92
C VAL A 101 -16.14 -8.69 -4.24
N PRO A 102 -15.03 -8.26 -4.88
CA PRO A 102 -14.60 -8.78 -6.17
C PRO A 102 -14.51 -10.32 -6.20
N THR A 103 -14.76 -10.93 -7.35
CA THR A 103 -14.73 -12.39 -7.59
C THR A 103 -15.73 -13.23 -6.78
N THR A 104 -16.67 -12.59 -6.09
CA THR A 104 -17.68 -13.25 -5.27
C THR A 104 -19.10 -12.73 -5.56
N ASP A 105 -20.11 -13.41 -5.01
CA ASP A 105 -21.51 -12.99 -4.96
C ASP A 105 -21.83 -12.07 -3.77
N ILE A 106 -20.83 -11.76 -2.94
CA ILE A 106 -21.02 -10.99 -1.71
C ILE A 106 -21.18 -9.50 -2.04
N LYS A 107 -22.25 -8.91 -1.51
CA LYS A 107 -22.43 -7.47 -1.41
C LYS A 107 -22.60 -7.11 0.07
N THR A 108 -21.80 -6.19 0.58
CA THR A 108 -21.70 -5.89 2.01
C THR A 108 -21.42 -4.41 2.26
N ALA A 109 -21.23 -4.00 3.52
CA ALA A 109 -20.83 -2.65 3.86
C ALA A 109 -19.49 -2.27 3.17
N ALA A 110 -19.38 -1.04 2.69
CA ALA A 110 -18.19 -0.56 1.97
C ALA A 110 -16.89 -0.81 2.73
N VAL A 111 -16.92 -0.70 4.07
CA VAL A 111 -15.79 -0.98 4.98
C VAL A 111 -15.32 -2.44 4.84
N ASN A 112 -16.25 -3.39 4.80
CA ASN A 112 -15.93 -4.82 4.67
C ASN A 112 -15.47 -5.18 3.27
N ALA A 113 -16.13 -4.62 2.24
CA ALA A 113 -15.73 -4.83 0.84
C ALA A 113 -14.30 -4.34 0.59
N ALA A 114 -13.95 -3.16 1.09
CA ALA A 114 -12.61 -2.60 0.97
C ALA A 114 -11.55 -3.40 1.75
N LEU A 115 -11.87 -3.89 2.95
CA LEU A 115 -10.98 -4.79 3.70
C LEU A 115 -10.63 -6.02 2.85
N ALA A 116 -11.65 -6.70 2.30
CA ALA A 116 -11.43 -7.91 1.53
C ALA A 116 -10.65 -7.62 0.23
N ALA A 117 -11.08 -6.63 -0.55
CA ALA A 117 -10.41 -6.26 -1.79
C ALA A 117 -8.97 -5.77 -1.55
N GLY A 118 -8.69 -5.09 -0.43
CA GLY A 118 -7.34 -4.70 -0.04
C GLY A 118 -6.47 -5.93 0.25
N MET A 119 -6.97 -6.89 1.03
CA MET A 119 -6.24 -8.13 1.27
C MET A 119 -5.97 -8.91 -0.01
N PHE A 120 -6.90 -8.92 -0.97
CA PHE A 120 -6.67 -9.52 -2.29
C PHE A 120 -5.55 -8.80 -3.03
N ALA A 121 -5.59 -7.47 -3.05
CA ALA A 121 -4.66 -6.63 -3.81
C ALA A 121 -3.19 -6.79 -3.39
N HIS A 122 -2.92 -7.23 -2.16
CA HIS A 122 -1.55 -7.48 -1.67
C HIS A 122 -1.26 -8.96 -1.40
N ALA A 123 -2.15 -9.87 -1.77
CA ALA A 123 -1.97 -11.30 -1.50
C ALA A 123 -0.87 -11.96 -2.34
N ASP A 124 -0.48 -11.35 -3.46
CA ASP A 124 0.36 -11.95 -4.51
C ASP A 124 1.62 -11.16 -4.85
N GLU A 125 2.00 -10.16 -4.05
CA GLU A 125 3.19 -9.33 -4.28
C GLU A 125 3.24 -8.67 -5.67
N THR A 126 2.11 -8.51 -6.35
CA THR A 126 2.07 -7.94 -7.70
C THR A 126 1.67 -6.47 -7.75
N ASP A 127 1.19 -5.93 -6.63
CA ASP A 127 0.78 -4.52 -6.47
C ASP A 127 1.95 -3.55 -6.63
N ASP A 128 1.62 -2.28 -6.91
CA ASP A 128 2.59 -1.23 -7.19
C ASP A 128 3.45 -0.83 -5.96
N PHE A 129 4.50 -0.09 -6.21
CA PHE A 129 5.48 0.29 -5.19
C PHE A 129 6.06 1.67 -5.46
N GLU A 130 6.12 2.54 -4.43
CA GLU A 130 6.83 3.81 -4.51
C GLU A 130 8.24 3.68 -3.90
N PRO A 131 9.31 3.81 -4.72
CA PRO A 131 10.67 3.42 -4.30
C PRO A 131 11.29 4.26 -3.19
N VAL A 132 10.91 5.53 -3.05
CA VAL A 132 11.47 6.45 -2.06
C VAL A 132 10.82 6.23 -0.69
N THR A 133 9.51 6.23 -0.63
CA THR A 133 8.74 6.08 0.60
C THR A 133 8.59 4.63 1.05
N LYS A 134 8.77 3.67 0.13
CA LYS A 134 8.50 2.24 0.31
C LYS A 134 7.00 1.92 0.47
N ALA A 135 6.14 2.86 0.12
CA ALA A 135 4.69 2.67 0.13
C ALA A 135 4.22 1.72 -0.98
N HIS A 136 3.09 1.07 -0.73
CA HIS A 136 2.31 0.31 -1.70
C HIS A 136 0.92 0.95 -1.83
N PRO A 137 0.78 2.09 -2.55
CA PRO A 137 -0.46 2.85 -2.48
C PRO A 137 -1.65 2.14 -3.09
N GLY A 138 -1.46 1.46 -4.24
CA GLY A 138 -2.55 0.86 -5.02
C GLY A 138 -3.39 -0.12 -4.22
N CYS A 139 -2.76 -1.00 -3.45
CA CYS A 139 -3.44 -2.08 -2.74
C CYS A 139 -4.41 -1.63 -1.64
N SER A 140 -4.28 -0.41 -1.12
CA SER A 140 -5.23 0.16 -0.13
C SER A 140 -6.14 1.23 -0.74
N VAL A 141 -5.59 2.07 -1.61
CA VAL A 141 -6.30 3.23 -2.20
C VAL A 141 -7.38 2.77 -3.19
N VAL A 142 -7.04 1.87 -4.13
CA VAL A 142 -7.99 1.43 -5.17
C VAL A 142 -9.17 0.67 -4.58
N PRO A 143 -8.99 -0.31 -3.64
CA PRO A 143 -10.09 -0.95 -2.94
C PRO A 143 -11.01 0.03 -2.20
N ALA A 144 -10.43 0.99 -1.47
CA ALA A 144 -11.20 2.00 -0.76
C ALA A 144 -11.98 2.92 -1.73
N ALA A 145 -11.32 3.34 -2.81
CA ALA A 145 -11.96 4.15 -3.85
C ALA A 145 -13.10 3.42 -4.54
N MET A 146 -12.91 2.16 -4.94
CA MET A 146 -13.94 1.36 -5.59
C MET A 146 -15.17 1.15 -4.70
N ALA A 147 -14.96 0.76 -3.42
CA ALA A 147 -16.06 0.54 -2.49
C ALA A 147 -16.88 1.82 -2.22
N MET A 148 -16.20 2.97 -2.04
CA MET A 148 -16.88 4.25 -1.84
C MET A 148 -17.53 4.79 -3.11
N ALA A 149 -16.91 4.57 -4.28
CA ALA A 149 -17.50 4.96 -5.56
C ALA A 149 -18.75 4.14 -5.89
N GLU A 150 -18.75 2.83 -5.63
CA GLU A 150 -19.92 1.97 -5.79
C GLU A 150 -21.05 2.38 -4.84
N ARG A 151 -20.73 2.57 -3.54
CA ARG A 151 -21.68 3.03 -2.52
C ARG A 151 -22.37 4.33 -2.93
N ASN A 152 -21.60 5.31 -3.38
CA ASN A 152 -22.06 6.67 -3.65
C ASN A 152 -22.44 6.90 -5.11
N ASP A 153 -22.42 5.87 -5.97
CA ASP A 153 -22.72 5.94 -7.40
C ASP A 153 -21.92 7.03 -8.13
N ARG A 154 -20.58 6.94 -8.03
CA ARG A 154 -19.67 7.92 -8.61
C ARG A 154 -19.24 7.56 -10.02
N SER A 155 -18.85 8.58 -10.79
CA SER A 155 -18.30 8.42 -12.13
C SER A 155 -16.87 7.89 -12.14
N GLY A 156 -16.43 7.40 -13.29
CA GLY A 156 -15.03 7.01 -13.48
C GLY A 156 -14.05 8.18 -13.39
N GLU A 157 -14.47 9.39 -13.76
CA GLU A 157 -13.67 10.60 -13.60
C GLU A 157 -13.45 10.94 -12.11
N GLU A 158 -14.50 10.83 -11.27
CA GLU A 158 -14.39 10.98 -9.82
C GLU A 158 -13.47 9.90 -9.23
N LEU A 159 -13.52 8.66 -9.73
CA LEU A 159 -12.63 7.58 -9.32
C LEU A 159 -11.17 7.91 -9.65
N LEU A 160 -10.87 8.38 -10.86
CA LEU A 160 -9.51 8.79 -11.27
C LEU A 160 -8.91 9.86 -10.34
N ARG A 161 -9.69 10.90 -10.05
CA ARG A 161 -9.28 11.98 -9.15
C ARG A 161 -9.08 11.49 -7.72
N ALA A 162 -9.97 10.65 -7.23
CA ALA A 162 -9.91 10.11 -5.87
C ALA A 162 -8.70 9.18 -5.69
N VAL A 163 -8.43 8.28 -6.64
CA VAL A 163 -7.25 7.41 -6.60
C VAL A 163 -5.97 8.24 -6.66
N THR A 164 -5.88 9.23 -7.55
CA THR A 164 -4.72 10.14 -7.63
C THR A 164 -4.46 10.85 -6.30
N LEU A 165 -5.50 11.38 -5.66
CA LEU A 165 -5.40 12.02 -4.34
C LEU A 165 -4.96 11.03 -3.25
N GLY A 166 -5.48 9.81 -3.27
CA GLY A 166 -5.10 8.76 -2.32
C GLY A 166 -3.61 8.41 -2.40
N TYR A 167 -3.07 8.27 -3.60
CA TYR A 167 -1.62 8.06 -3.80
C TYR A 167 -0.79 9.21 -3.22
N ASP A 168 -1.23 10.44 -3.45
CA ASP A 168 -0.55 11.61 -2.89
C ASP A 168 -0.52 11.58 -1.36
N LEU A 169 -1.65 11.37 -0.69
CA LEU A 169 -1.70 11.36 0.77
C LEU A 169 -0.90 10.20 1.38
N CYS A 170 -0.95 9.02 0.75
CA CYS A 170 -0.18 7.86 1.15
C CYS A 170 1.32 8.18 1.22
N CYS A 171 1.87 8.67 0.13
CA CYS A 171 3.30 8.92 0.03
C CYS A 171 3.73 10.18 0.80
N ARG A 172 2.93 11.25 0.82
CA ARG A 172 3.24 12.48 1.57
C ARG A 172 3.36 12.26 3.05
N LEU A 173 2.51 11.41 3.65
CA LEU A 173 2.63 11.07 5.06
C LEU A 173 4.00 10.44 5.35
N LEU A 174 4.45 9.47 4.56
CA LEU A 174 5.76 8.86 4.75
C LEU A 174 6.91 9.83 4.50
N MET A 175 6.80 10.73 3.52
CA MET A 175 7.78 11.80 3.33
C MET A 175 7.88 12.69 4.56
N ALA A 176 6.74 13.03 5.17
CA ALA A 176 6.69 13.86 6.38
C ALA A 176 7.23 13.13 7.62
N LEU A 177 6.97 11.84 7.76
CA LEU A 177 7.45 11.03 8.88
C LEU A 177 8.92 10.62 8.75
N GLY A 178 9.44 10.53 7.52
CA GLY A 178 10.72 9.91 7.18
C GLY A 178 10.60 8.38 7.11
N PRO A 179 10.61 7.78 5.92
CA PRO A 179 10.37 6.34 5.77
C PRO A 179 11.39 5.46 6.50
N ASP A 180 12.66 5.87 6.52
CA ASP A 180 13.70 5.15 7.26
C ASP A 180 13.50 5.25 8.78
N HIS A 181 13.00 6.40 9.28
CA HIS A 181 12.64 6.56 10.69
C HIS A 181 11.50 5.64 11.09
N VAL A 182 10.43 5.56 10.28
CA VAL A 182 9.29 4.66 10.54
C VAL A 182 9.77 3.23 10.71
N ARG A 183 10.62 2.75 9.79
CA ARG A 183 11.20 1.39 9.85
C ARG A 183 12.14 1.19 11.03
N ALA A 184 12.97 2.16 11.35
CA ALA A 184 13.87 2.10 12.49
C ALA A 184 13.14 2.01 13.85
N THR A 185 11.88 2.41 13.90
CA THR A 185 11.00 2.27 15.09
C THR A 185 10.16 0.99 15.07
N HIS A 186 10.48 0.01 14.22
CA HIS A 186 9.78 -1.26 14.06
C HIS A 186 8.32 -1.12 13.60
N ARG A 187 7.98 -0.01 12.95
CA ARG A 187 6.68 0.20 12.32
C ARG A 187 6.74 -0.20 10.84
N SER A 188 5.63 -0.66 10.33
CA SER A 188 5.41 -0.87 8.90
C SER A 188 5.15 0.47 8.23
N ALA A 189 6.01 0.89 7.32
CA ALA A 189 5.78 2.09 6.51
C ALA A 189 4.51 1.91 5.66
N GLU A 190 4.33 0.71 5.17
CA GLU A 190 3.22 0.28 4.36
C GLU A 190 1.90 0.41 5.14
N GLY A 191 1.79 -0.19 6.34
CA GLY A 191 0.61 -0.13 7.19
C GLY A 191 0.30 1.29 7.68
N VAL A 192 1.33 2.06 8.06
CA VAL A 192 1.19 3.45 8.52
C VAL A 192 0.61 4.35 7.44
N SER A 193 1.03 4.20 6.18
CA SER A 193 0.63 5.10 5.09
C SER A 193 -0.69 4.72 4.43
N SER A 194 -1.06 3.44 4.44
CA SER A 194 -2.23 2.90 3.75
C SER A 194 -3.55 3.55 4.21
N THR A 195 -3.70 3.84 5.51
CA THR A 195 -4.89 4.54 6.04
C THR A 195 -5.02 5.96 5.49
N PHE A 196 -3.90 6.70 5.36
CA PHE A 196 -3.93 8.05 4.79
C PHE A 196 -4.17 8.03 3.27
N GLY A 197 -3.68 7.04 2.58
CA GLY A 197 -4.03 6.84 1.18
C GLY A 197 -5.53 6.58 1.00
N ALA A 198 -6.06 5.64 1.75
CA ALA A 198 -7.46 5.26 1.69
C ALA A 198 -8.41 6.41 2.08
N ILE A 199 -8.10 7.21 3.13
CA ILE A 199 -8.94 8.36 3.51
C ILE A 199 -8.94 9.44 2.43
N GLY A 200 -7.81 9.67 1.74
CA GLY A 200 -7.75 10.61 0.62
C GLY A 200 -8.78 10.29 -0.46
N ALA A 201 -8.85 9.03 -0.85
CA ALA A 201 -9.82 8.56 -1.83
C ALA A 201 -11.25 8.54 -1.28
N ALA A 202 -11.46 7.94 -0.11
CA ALA A 202 -12.79 7.74 0.47
C ALA A 202 -13.49 9.07 0.78
N ALA A 203 -12.80 10.03 1.41
CA ALA A 203 -13.36 11.34 1.77
C ALA A 203 -13.67 12.19 0.53
N SER A 204 -12.87 12.07 -0.53
CA SER A 204 -13.14 12.71 -1.82
C SER A 204 -14.46 12.20 -2.41
N LEU A 205 -14.67 10.87 -2.45
CA LEU A 205 -15.87 10.23 -2.99
C LEU A 205 -17.10 10.40 -2.10
N ALA A 206 -16.93 10.59 -0.79
CA ALA A 206 -17.99 11.01 0.13
C ALA A 206 -18.35 12.50 -0.02
N ARG A 207 -17.58 13.29 -0.81
CA ARG A 207 -17.75 14.72 -1.05
C ARG A 207 -17.79 15.54 0.24
N LEU A 208 -16.93 15.21 1.21
CA LEU A 208 -16.85 15.92 2.46
C LEU A 208 -16.42 17.40 2.22
N ASP A 209 -16.97 18.34 2.99
CA ASP A 209 -16.51 19.73 3.00
C ASP A 209 -15.19 19.88 3.77
N GLU A 210 -14.59 21.09 3.79
CA GLU A 210 -13.30 21.34 4.45
C GLU A 210 -13.33 20.94 5.94
N LYS A 211 -14.42 21.25 6.64
CA LYS A 211 -14.56 20.96 8.06
C LYS A 211 -14.61 19.46 8.33
N ALA A 212 -15.45 18.75 7.57
CA ALA A 212 -15.56 17.31 7.67
C ALA A 212 -14.27 16.61 7.22
N MET A 213 -13.54 17.14 6.21
CA MET A 213 -12.21 16.66 5.81
C MET A 213 -11.20 16.72 6.95
N ARG A 214 -11.16 17.83 7.71
CA ARG A 214 -10.27 17.95 8.89
C ARG A 214 -10.59 16.88 9.92
N TYR A 215 -11.86 16.62 10.18
CA TYR A 215 -12.29 15.58 11.12
C TYR A 215 -11.99 14.16 10.59
N ALA A 216 -12.18 13.93 9.31
CA ALA A 216 -11.82 12.66 8.68
C ALA A 216 -10.31 12.38 8.79
N LEU A 217 -9.45 13.37 8.57
CA LEU A 217 -8.00 13.25 8.80
C LEU A 217 -7.68 12.97 10.26
N SER A 218 -8.41 13.56 11.22
CA SER A 218 -8.25 13.27 12.64
C SER A 218 -8.58 11.82 12.97
N TYR A 219 -9.71 11.29 12.49
CA TYR A 219 -10.07 9.89 12.69
C TYR A 219 -9.15 8.92 11.94
N ALA A 220 -8.63 9.30 10.77
CA ALA A 220 -7.62 8.51 10.09
C ALA A 220 -6.33 8.41 10.92
N ALA A 221 -5.86 9.54 11.47
CA ALA A 221 -4.67 9.60 12.32
C ALA A 221 -4.78 8.71 13.57
N GLN A 222 -5.97 8.63 14.19
CA GLN A 222 -6.21 7.75 15.35
C GLN A 222 -6.18 6.26 14.99
N GLN A 223 -6.34 5.91 13.73
CA GLN A 223 -6.37 4.54 13.24
C GLN A 223 -5.09 4.11 12.52
N VAL A 224 -4.11 5.00 12.40
CA VAL A 224 -2.81 4.67 11.83
C VAL A 224 -2.13 3.60 12.67
N SER A 225 -1.82 2.47 12.06
CA SER A 225 -1.15 1.34 12.69
C SER A 225 -0.25 0.64 11.67
N GLY A 226 0.37 -0.44 12.07
CA GLY A 226 1.27 -1.25 11.28
C GLY A 226 2.58 -1.47 12.04
N ILE A 227 2.94 -2.73 12.25
CA ILE A 227 4.17 -3.15 12.90
C ILE A 227 4.92 -4.13 12.03
N TRP A 228 6.24 -4.11 12.08
CA TRP A 228 7.09 -4.93 11.20
C TRP A 228 7.06 -6.44 11.51
N SER A 229 6.18 -6.92 12.40
CA SER A 229 6.00 -8.34 12.70
C SER A 229 5.63 -9.17 11.48
N TRP A 230 4.96 -8.56 10.48
CA TRP A 230 4.59 -9.19 9.21
C TRP A 230 5.79 -9.78 8.45
N GLU A 231 7.00 -9.30 8.71
CA GLU A 231 8.22 -9.89 8.13
C GLU A 231 8.36 -11.38 8.46
N ARG A 232 7.79 -11.83 9.58
CA ARG A 232 7.80 -13.22 10.02
C ARG A 232 6.56 -14.02 9.58
N ASP A 233 5.62 -13.37 8.89
CA ASP A 233 4.47 -14.07 8.30
C ASP A 233 4.96 -15.00 7.17
N THR A 234 4.62 -16.28 7.27
CA THR A 234 5.00 -17.31 6.30
C THR A 234 3.87 -17.68 5.35
N GLU A 235 2.69 -17.09 5.53
CA GLU A 235 1.48 -17.41 4.78
C GLU A 235 0.89 -16.20 4.04
N HIS A 236 1.57 -15.05 4.12
CA HIS A 236 1.18 -13.77 3.50
C HIS A 236 -0.18 -13.20 4.00
N VAL A 237 -0.75 -13.71 5.09
CA VAL A 237 -2.08 -13.31 5.57
C VAL A 237 -2.01 -12.04 6.41
N GLU A 238 -1.13 -12.00 7.43
CA GLU A 238 -0.92 -10.81 8.26
C GLU A 238 -0.33 -9.67 7.43
N LYS A 239 0.59 -9.99 6.53
CA LYS A 239 1.20 -9.02 5.63
C LYS A 239 0.16 -8.35 4.71
N ALA A 240 -0.72 -9.12 4.07
CA ALA A 240 -1.79 -8.57 3.24
C ALA A 240 -2.77 -7.69 4.03
N PHE A 241 -3.03 -8.04 5.29
CA PHE A 241 -3.82 -7.20 6.19
C PHE A 241 -3.11 -5.89 6.53
N ASP A 242 -1.82 -5.94 6.94
CA ASP A 242 -1.02 -4.77 7.32
C ASP A 242 -0.87 -3.78 6.15
N PHE A 243 -0.47 -4.27 4.99
CA PHE A 243 -0.18 -3.43 3.81
C PHE A 243 -1.43 -2.77 3.23
N ALA A 244 -2.56 -3.48 3.23
CA ALA A 244 -3.70 -3.07 2.42
C ALA A 244 -5.05 -3.13 3.14
N GLY A 245 -5.47 -4.31 3.60
CA GLY A 245 -6.83 -4.51 4.11
C GLY A 245 -7.16 -3.61 5.30
N MET A 246 -6.23 -3.47 6.24
CA MET A 246 -6.37 -2.61 7.40
C MET A 246 -6.53 -1.14 7.00
N GLY A 247 -5.65 -0.64 6.14
CA GLY A 247 -5.67 0.75 5.71
C GLY A 247 -6.92 1.10 4.90
N ALA A 248 -7.31 0.24 3.96
CA ALA A 248 -8.54 0.42 3.17
C ALA A 248 -9.78 0.53 4.07
N ARG A 249 -9.92 -0.41 5.03
CA ARG A 249 -10.98 -0.39 6.03
C ARG A 249 -10.97 0.88 6.87
N ASN A 250 -9.81 1.25 7.42
CA ASN A 250 -9.67 2.36 8.37
C ASN A 250 -9.94 3.70 7.68
N GLY A 251 -9.46 3.90 6.46
CA GLY A 251 -9.72 5.11 5.68
C GLY A 251 -11.21 5.31 5.39
N ILE A 252 -11.91 4.26 4.95
CA ILE A 252 -13.37 4.33 4.75
C ILE A 252 -14.09 4.59 6.07
N THR A 253 -13.71 3.92 7.15
CA THR A 253 -14.31 4.13 8.47
C THR A 253 -14.20 5.60 8.88
N ALA A 254 -13.02 6.22 8.74
CA ALA A 254 -12.81 7.63 9.06
C ALA A 254 -13.68 8.56 8.19
N ALA A 255 -13.79 8.30 6.88
CA ALA A 255 -14.63 9.07 5.98
C ALA A 255 -16.11 8.98 6.36
N MET A 256 -16.62 7.77 6.60
CA MET A 256 -18.03 7.54 6.96
C MET A 256 -18.38 8.11 8.34
N MET A 257 -17.46 8.08 9.31
CA MET A 257 -17.66 8.75 10.61
C MET A 257 -17.84 10.26 10.42
N ALA A 258 -16.96 10.90 9.64
CA ALA A 258 -17.09 12.33 9.35
C ALA A 258 -18.37 12.66 8.55
N GLU A 259 -18.74 11.83 7.58
CA GLU A 259 -20.00 11.92 6.82
C GLU A 259 -21.23 11.82 7.75
N ALA A 260 -21.17 10.95 8.76
CA ALA A 260 -22.22 10.80 9.78
C ALA A 260 -22.25 11.94 10.82
N GLY A 261 -21.40 12.96 10.70
CA GLY A 261 -21.38 14.13 11.57
C GLY A 261 -20.53 13.99 12.83
N PHE A 262 -19.66 12.99 12.92
CA PHE A 262 -18.67 12.91 13.98
C PHE A 262 -17.73 14.10 13.92
N THR A 263 -17.54 14.76 15.06
CA THR A 263 -16.60 15.86 15.22
C THR A 263 -15.23 15.36 15.70
N GLY A 264 -14.16 16.04 15.33
CA GLY A 264 -12.81 15.68 15.70
C GLY A 264 -11.93 16.91 15.91
N VAL A 265 -10.64 16.69 16.07
CA VAL A 265 -9.64 17.75 16.19
C VAL A 265 -9.38 18.34 14.80
N PRO A 266 -9.46 19.68 14.62
CA PRO A 266 -9.35 20.30 13.29
C PRO A 266 -7.92 20.47 12.78
N ASP A 267 -6.91 20.24 13.62
CA ASP A 267 -5.47 20.52 13.39
C ASP A 267 -4.58 19.32 13.75
N VAL A 268 -5.04 18.11 13.43
CA VAL A 268 -4.39 16.84 13.80
C VAL A 268 -2.96 16.67 13.29
N LEU A 269 -2.55 17.39 12.25
CA LEU A 269 -1.19 17.31 11.69
C LEU A 269 -0.24 18.41 12.22
N ASP A 270 -0.75 19.46 12.87
CA ASP A 270 0.02 20.64 13.25
C ASP A 270 -0.40 21.31 14.57
N GLY A 271 -1.44 20.80 15.23
CA GLY A 271 -1.84 21.23 16.58
C GLY A 271 -0.93 20.66 17.69
N GLU A 272 -1.30 20.93 18.94
CA GLU A 272 -0.67 20.34 20.11
C GLU A 272 -0.93 18.83 20.13
N HIS A 273 0.08 18.00 20.42
CA HIS A 273 -0.01 16.53 20.41
C HIS A 273 -0.45 15.95 19.05
N ASN A 274 0.04 16.53 17.95
CA ASN A 274 -0.35 16.14 16.61
C ASN A 274 0.21 14.77 16.17
N ALA A 275 -0.38 14.20 15.11
CA ALA A 275 -0.04 12.88 14.61
C ALA A 275 1.41 12.78 14.09
N LEU A 276 1.94 13.85 13.46
CA LEU A 276 3.30 13.81 12.94
C LEU A 276 4.33 13.69 14.06
N GLN A 277 4.14 14.42 15.18
CA GLN A 277 4.99 14.33 16.37
C GLN A 277 4.83 12.98 17.10
N ALA A 278 3.62 12.43 17.11
CA ALA A 278 3.39 11.11 17.72
C ALA A 278 4.06 9.96 16.94
N LEU A 279 4.19 10.10 15.62
CA LEU A 279 4.68 9.06 14.74
C LEU A 279 6.14 9.24 14.30
N SER A 280 6.73 10.44 14.46
CA SER A 280 8.14 10.72 14.13
C SER A 280 8.79 11.63 15.17
N ARG A 281 10.09 11.41 15.41
CA ARG A 281 10.90 12.28 16.30
C ARG A 281 11.28 13.58 15.60
N GLU A 282 11.43 13.55 14.29
CA GLU A 282 11.85 14.68 13.46
C GLU A 282 10.92 14.80 12.25
N PRO A 283 9.62 15.14 12.45
CA PRO A 283 8.67 15.22 11.36
C PRO A 283 8.95 16.45 10.48
N ARG A 284 8.80 16.27 9.18
CA ARG A 284 8.91 17.31 8.16
C ARG A 284 7.50 17.65 7.65
N ALA A 285 6.76 18.43 8.43
CA ALA A 285 5.36 18.75 8.16
C ALA A 285 5.15 19.44 6.79
N GLU A 286 6.15 20.16 6.28
CA GLU A 286 6.17 20.79 4.96
C GLU A 286 6.01 19.77 3.81
N GLU A 287 6.47 18.55 3.98
CA GLU A 287 6.36 17.49 2.98
C GLU A 287 4.89 17.09 2.72
N MET A 288 4.01 17.27 3.71
CA MET A 288 2.56 17.08 3.50
C MET A 288 2.00 18.04 2.44
N LEU A 289 2.65 19.18 2.22
CA LEU A 289 2.18 20.26 1.38
C LEU A 289 3.06 20.53 0.15
N ALA A 290 4.24 19.91 0.06
CA ALA A 290 5.20 20.18 -1.00
C ALA A 290 4.64 19.80 -2.38
N GLY A 291 4.51 20.78 -3.28
CA GLY A 291 4.05 20.55 -4.66
C GLY A 291 2.60 20.08 -4.77
N LEU A 292 1.71 20.42 -3.83
CA LEU A 292 0.28 20.09 -3.93
C LEU A 292 -0.30 20.55 -5.28
N GLY A 293 -0.88 19.60 -6.02
CA GLY A 293 -1.50 19.84 -7.33
C GLY A 293 -0.52 20.08 -8.49
N SER A 294 0.78 19.86 -8.28
CA SER A 294 1.81 19.90 -9.34
C SER A 294 2.72 18.66 -9.31
N ARG A 295 2.93 18.04 -8.16
CA ARG A 295 3.58 16.73 -8.01
C ARG A 295 2.53 15.68 -7.70
N PHE A 296 2.52 14.61 -8.47
CA PHE A 296 1.56 13.50 -8.33
C PHE A 296 2.33 12.20 -8.14
N PHE A 297 2.30 11.65 -6.93
CA PHE A 297 3.04 10.43 -6.60
C PHE A 297 2.61 9.22 -7.41
N ILE A 298 1.39 9.20 -7.94
CA ILE A 298 0.93 8.14 -8.83
C ILE A 298 1.79 7.98 -10.09
N THR A 299 2.48 9.04 -10.52
CA THR A 299 3.43 8.99 -11.65
C THR A 299 4.83 8.54 -11.23
N GLU A 300 5.09 8.42 -9.93
CA GLU A 300 6.37 8.04 -9.36
C GLU A 300 6.40 6.58 -8.88
N THR A 301 5.23 5.93 -8.78
CA THR A 301 5.12 4.52 -8.42
C THR A 301 5.52 3.59 -9.57
N ALA A 302 6.07 2.43 -9.21
CA ALA A 302 6.46 1.39 -10.14
C ALA A 302 5.41 0.28 -10.19
N ILE A 303 5.04 -0.18 -11.40
CA ILE A 303 4.25 -1.38 -11.61
C ILE A 303 5.21 -2.58 -11.66
N LYS A 304 5.04 -3.56 -10.78
CA LYS A 304 5.84 -4.79 -10.80
C LYS A 304 5.51 -5.63 -12.05
N VAL A 305 6.54 -6.08 -12.76
CA VAL A 305 6.33 -6.97 -13.93
C VAL A 305 6.11 -8.41 -13.48
N PHE A 306 6.82 -8.82 -12.44
CA PHE A 306 6.71 -10.16 -11.87
C PHE A 306 5.94 -10.11 -10.55
N SER A 307 5.13 -11.13 -10.27
CA SER A 307 4.39 -11.26 -9.01
C SER A 307 5.31 -11.76 -7.89
N VAL A 308 6.26 -10.90 -7.50
CA VAL A 308 7.26 -11.13 -6.44
C VAL A 308 7.63 -9.84 -5.75
N GLY A 309 8.21 -9.96 -4.56
CA GLY A 309 8.72 -8.83 -3.77
C GLY A 309 9.58 -7.87 -4.59
N TYR A 310 9.41 -6.57 -4.38
CA TYR A 310 10.02 -5.54 -5.25
C TYR A 310 11.55 -5.65 -5.39
N PRO A 311 12.34 -6.04 -4.36
CA PRO A 311 13.79 -6.23 -4.52
C PRO A 311 14.19 -7.31 -5.54
N ILE A 312 13.28 -8.20 -5.93
CA ILE A 312 13.54 -9.28 -6.89
C ILE A 312 13.36 -8.80 -8.35
N GLN A 313 12.64 -7.72 -8.60
CA GLN A 313 12.31 -7.26 -9.96
C GLN A 313 13.54 -7.04 -10.86
N ALA A 314 14.49 -6.23 -10.41
CA ALA A 314 15.68 -5.90 -11.19
C ALA A 314 16.65 -7.09 -11.39
N PRO A 315 17.00 -7.87 -10.35
CA PRO A 315 17.86 -9.04 -10.56
C PRO A 315 17.20 -10.14 -11.40
N LEU A 316 15.88 -10.34 -11.29
CA LEU A 316 15.17 -11.30 -12.15
C LEU A 316 15.16 -10.85 -13.61
N ASP A 317 14.93 -9.56 -13.88
CA ASP A 317 15.06 -8.99 -15.22
C ASP A 317 16.50 -9.17 -15.77
N ALA A 318 17.51 -8.83 -14.96
CA ALA A 318 18.91 -9.03 -15.34
C ALA A 318 19.22 -10.49 -15.69
N PHE A 319 18.72 -11.43 -14.89
CA PHE A 319 18.90 -12.86 -15.12
C PHE A 319 18.21 -13.32 -16.41
N LEU A 320 16.96 -12.94 -16.64
CA LEU A 320 16.22 -13.30 -17.86
C LEU A 320 16.85 -12.72 -19.11
N ASN A 321 17.46 -11.54 -19.04
CA ASN A 321 18.24 -10.96 -20.12
C ASN A 321 19.48 -11.82 -20.44
N LEU A 322 20.26 -12.20 -19.42
CA LEU A 322 21.42 -13.10 -19.61
C LEU A 322 20.98 -14.47 -20.17
N ARG A 323 19.88 -15.02 -19.65
CA ARG A 323 19.35 -16.31 -20.13
C ARG A 323 19.05 -16.28 -21.62
N ARG A 324 18.36 -15.24 -22.09
CA ARG A 324 18.06 -15.07 -23.54
C ARG A 324 19.31 -14.88 -24.38
N GLN A 325 20.26 -14.06 -23.92
CA GLN A 325 21.46 -13.72 -24.68
C GLN A 325 22.46 -14.88 -24.77
N HIS A 326 22.56 -15.71 -23.75
CA HIS A 326 23.58 -16.74 -23.63
C HIS A 326 23.03 -18.16 -23.61
N GLY A 327 21.72 -18.35 -23.80
CA GLY A 327 21.11 -19.70 -23.79
C GLY A 327 21.33 -20.44 -22.47
N LEU A 328 21.16 -19.74 -21.32
CA LEU A 328 21.40 -20.34 -20.01
C LEU A 328 20.38 -21.43 -19.70
N THR A 329 20.89 -22.56 -19.21
CA THR A 329 20.10 -23.73 -18.77
C THR A 329 20.70 -24.30 -17.49
N ALA A 330 19.93 -25.15 -16.77
CA ALA A 330 20.44 -25.83 -15.58
C ALA A 330 21.66 -26.73 -15.85
N ALA A 331 21.88 -27.15 -17.13
CA ALA A 331 22.99 -28.00 -17.51
C ALA A 331 24.30 -27.21 -17.74
N ASN A 332 24.25 -25.95 -18.20
CA ASN A 332 25.44 -25.17 -18.51
C ASN A 332 25.79 -24.07 -17.47
N VAL A 333 24.93 -23.87 -16.45
CA VAL A 333 25.17 -22.90 -15.36
C VAL A 333 25.76 -23.64 -14.15
N GLU A 334 26.92 -23.19 -13.70
CA GLU A 334 27.60 -23.73 -12.52
C GLU A 334 27.21 -22.94 -11.25
N ARG A 335 27.22 -21.59 -11.32
CA ARG A 335 26.92 -20.71 -10.19
C ARG A 335 26.25 -19.42 -10.65
N ILE A 336 25.33 -18.90 -9.85
CA ILE A 336 24.71 -17.58 -10.02
C ILE A 336 25.01 -16.75 -8.77
N VAL A 337 25.50 -15.53 -8.96
CA VAL A 337 25.66 -14.56 -7.87
C VAL A 337 24.72 -13.38 -8.14
N ALA A 338 23.73 -13.21 -7.26
CA ALA A 338 22.80 -12.08 -7.28
C ALA A 338 23.32 -11.01 -6.29
N ARG A 339 23.56 -9.79 -6.78
CA ARG A 339 23.98 -8.66 -5.95
C ARG A 339 22.87 -7.63 -5.90
N LEU A 340 22.41 -7.30 -4.68
CA LEU A 340 21.34 -6.35 -4.42
C LEU A 340 21.80 -5.30 -3.41
N PRO A 341 21.19 -4.09 -3.39
CA PRO A 341 21.30 -3.16 -2.29
C PRO A 341 21.03 -3.87 -0.93
N GLU A 342 21.84 -3.55 0.09
CA GLU A 342 21.86 -4.27 1.37
C GLU A 342 20.48 -4.35 2.03
N ASP A 343 19.71 -3.27 2.00
CA ASP A 343 18.36 -3.21 2.57
C ASP A 343 17.35 -4.09 1.81
N GLY A 344 17.49 -4.21 0.49
CA GLY A 344 16.66 -5.09 -0.34
C GLY A 344 17.05 -6.57 -0.19
N ALA A 345 18.35 -6.87 -0.16
CA ALA A 345 18.85 -8.22 -0.01
C ALA A 345 18.29 -8.90 1.26
N ARG A 346 18.32 -8.19 2.39
CA ARG A 346 17.81 -8.70 3.67
C ARG A 346 16.33 -9.10 3.64
N ILE A 347 15.53 -8.47 2.79
CA ILE A 347 14.09 -8.75 2.69
C ILE A 347 13.84 -10.08 1.97
N VAL A 348 14.67 -10.46 0.98
CA VAL A 348 14.39 -11.55 0.04
C VAL A 348 15.34 -12.74 0.16
N ASP A 349 16.23 -12.74 1.16
CA ASP A 349 17.22 -13.78 1.36
C ASP A 349 16.58 -15.04 1.94
N ASP A 350 16.54 -16.08 1.14
CA ASP A 350 16.09 -17.45 1.48
C ASP A 350 14.83 -17.54 2.35
N ARG A 351 13.84 -16.71 2.01
CA ARG A 351 12.56 -16.63 2.75
C ARG A 351 11.73 -17.90 2.56
N ALA A 352 10.87 -18.19 3.54
CA ALA A 352 9.94 -19.30 3.50
C ALA A 352 8.80 -19.11 2.49
N MET A 353 8.52 -17.86 2.07
CA MET A 353 7.51 -17.53 1.07
C MET A 353 8.13 -17.54 -0.33
N PRO A 354 7.56 -18.23 -1.31
CA PRO A 354 8.12 -18.35 -2.66
C PRO A 354 8.21 -17.01 -3.40
N ASP A 355 7.24 -16.14 -3.26
CA ASP A 355 7.14 -14.81 -3.88
C ASP A 355 8.11 -13.76 -3.29
N VAL A 356 8.74 -14.07 -2.16
CA VAL A 356 9.73 -13.20 -1.49
C VAL A 356 11.11 -13.87 -1.36
N ASN A 357 11.38 -14.93 -2.15
CA ASN A 357 12.63 -15.69 -2.11
C ASN A 357 13.37 -15.57 -3.44
N ILE A 358 14.48 -14.80 -3.46
CA ILE A 358 15.23 -14.55 -4.71
C ILE A 358 15.92 -15.80 -5.24
N GLN A 359 16.46 -16.66 -4.36
CA GLN A 359 17.13 -17.88 -4.77
C GLN A 359 16.14 -18.84 -5.44
N TYR A 360 14.93 -18.94 -4.90
CA TYR A 360 13.84 -19.70 -5.51
C TYR A 360 13.42 -19.11 -6.88
N ALA A 361 13.18 -17.79 -6.92
CA ALA A 361 12.76 -17.11 -8.15
C ALA A 361 13.74 -17.31 -9.31
N LEU A 362 15.04 -17.19 -9.03
CA LEU A 362 16.10 -17.39 -10.03
C LEU A 362 16.25 -18.86 -10.43
N ALA A 363 16.06 -19.81 -9.47
CA ALA A 363 16.11 -21.24 -9.76
C ALA A 363 14.97 -21.64 -10.72
N VAL A 364 13.74 -21.20 -10.45
CA VAL A 364 12.59 -21.45 -11.33
C VAL A 364 12.81 -20.78 -12.69
N ALA A 365 13.26 -19.53 -12.74
CA ALA A 365 13.54 -18.83 -13.98
C ALA A 365 14.63 -19.52 -14.83
N LEU A 366 15.63 -20.18 -14.21
CA LEU A 366 16.63 -20.95 -14.92
C LEU A 366 16.02 -22.23 -15.53
N ILE A 367 15.19 -22.93 -14.78
CA ILE A 367 14.58 -24.22 -15.18
C ILE A 367 13.49 -23.97 -16.23
N ASP A 368 12.51 -23.13 -15.92
CA ASP A 368 11.27 -22.96 -16.68
C ASP A 368 11.39 -21.88 -17.77
N GLY A 369 12.43 -21.04 -17.72
CA GLY A 369 12.66 -19.96 -18.70
C GLY A 369 11.99 -18.64 -18.38
N THR A 370 11.09 -18.65 -17.41
CA THR A 370 10.36 -17.50 -16.88
C THR A 370 9.95 -17.79 -15.44
N LEU A 371 9.36 -16.80 -14.78
CA LEU A 371 8.69 -17.00 -13.50
C LEU A 371 7.22 -16.65 -13.68
N SER A 372 6.36 -17.67 -13.77
CA SER A 372 4.91 -17.48 -13.88
C SER A 372 4.29 -17.11 -12.54
N PHE A 373 3.05 -16.56 -12.57
CA PHE A 373 2.26 -16.30 -11.38
C PHE A 373 2.11 -17.55 -10.49
N ASP A 374 1.72 -18.68 -11.08
CA ASP A 374 1.51 -19.92 -10.32
C ASP A 374 2.82 -20.43 -9.69
N ALA A 375 3.93 -20.34 -10.40
CA ALA A 375 5.23 -20.73 -9.85
C ALA A 375 5.66 -19.80 -8.70
N SER A 376 5.46 -18.47 -8.83
CA SER A 376 5.85 -17.52 -7.79
C SER A 376 5.07 -17.70 -6.47
N HIS A 377 3.93 -18.40 -6.48
CA HIS A 377 3.11 -18.65 -5.28
C HIS A 377 3.04 -20.13 -4.87
N SER A 378 3.82 -21.02 -5.51
CA SER A 378 3.75 -22.45 -5.26
C SER A 378 4.75 -22.90 -4.21
N TYR A 379 4.28 -23.19 -3.00
CA TYR A 379 5.06 -23.85 -1.95
C TYR A 379 5.45 -25.30 -2.33
N GLU A 380 4.68 -25.97 -3.18
CA GLU A 380 5.01 -27.29 -3.71
C GLU A 380 6.20 -27.20 -4.66
N ARG A 381 6.14 -26.27 -5.65
CA ARG A 381 7.25 -26.03 -6.58
C ARG A 381 8.53 -25.61 -5.85
N MET A 382 8.40 -24.83 -4.78
CA MET A 382 9.54 -24.43 -3.96
C MET A 382 10.23 -25.63 -3.29
N ARG A 383 9.52 -26.71 -2.99
CA ARG A 383 10.07 -27.95 -2.42
C ARG A 383 10.52 -28.97 -3.46
N ASP A 384 10.31 -28.71 -4.75
CA ASP A 384 10.72 -29.61 -5.83
C ASP A 384 12.23 -29.88 -5.78
N PRO A 385 12.68 -31.16 -5.80
CA PRO A 385 14.10 -31.52 -5.71
C PRO A 385 14.98 -30.88 -6.81
N GLN A 386 14.45 -30.69 -8.03
CA GLN A 386 15.17 -30.05 -9.11
C GLN A 386 15.41 -28.56 -8.80
N VAL A 387 14.37 -27.87 -8.29
CA VAL A 387 14.48 -26.47 -7.87
C VAL A 387 15.46 -26.33 -6.71
N GLN A 388 15.39 -27.21 -5.71
CA GLN A 388 16.30 -27.20 -4.58
C GLN A 388 17.76 -27.44 -4.99
N THR A 389 18.00 -28.32 -5.96
CA THR A 389 19.35 -28.57 -6.51
C THR A 389 19.92 -27.33 -7.21
N VAL A 390 19.11 -26.62 -7.99
CA VAL A 390 19.52 -25.41 -8.67
C VAL A 390 19.71 -24.25 -7.66
N LYS A 391 18.83 -24.14 -6.68
CA LYS A 391 18.88 -23.13 -5.63
C LYS A 391 20.21 -23.13 -4.87
N GLN A 392 20.82 -24.30 -4.64
CA GLN A 392 22.13 -24.44 -3.99
C GLN A 392 23.29 -23.80 -4.76
N ARG A 393 23.10 -23.49 -6.05
CA ARG A 393 24.09 -22.79 -6.89
C ARG A 393 23.91 -21.29 -6.89
N ILE A 394 22.91 -20.76 -6.17
CA ILE A 394 22.54 -19.35 -6.20
C ILE A 394 22.93 -18.69 -4.89
N GLU A 395 23.82 -17.72 -4.97
CA GLU A 395 24.30 -16.90 -3.86
C GLU A 395 23.70 -15.50 -3.94
N LEU A 396 23.17 -14.98 -2.82
CA LEU A 396 22.79 -13.60 -2.66
C LEU A 396 23.89 -12.83 -1.93
N VAL A 397 24.29 -11.71 -2.51
CA VAL A 397 25.26 -10.78 -1.92
C VAL A 397 24.57 -9.45 -1.62
N ALA A 398 24.54 -9.06 -0.35
CA ALA A 398 24.15 -7.73 0.07
C ALA A 398 25.31 -6.76 -0.27
N ASP A 399 25.10 -5.92 -1.29
CA ASP A 399 26.16 -5.08 -1.86
C ASP A 399 25.92 -3.60 -1.53
N ARG A 400 26.76 -3.06 -0.64
CA ARG A 400 26.69 -1.64 -0.25
C ARG A 400 27.02 -0.68 -1.39
N THR A 401 27.75 -1.11 -2.40
CA THR A 401 28.08 -0.27 -3.56
C THR A 401 26.87 0.00 -4.44
N LEU A 402 25.79 -0.80 -4.28
CA LEU A 402 24.51 -0.62 -4.96
C LEU A 402 23.51 0.23 -4.16
N MET A 403 23.87 0.75 -2.99
CA MET A 403 23.06 1.68 -2.20
C MET A 403 23.06 3.08 -2.83
N ASP A 404 22.33 3.21 -3.95
CA ASP A 404 22.18 4.45 -4.72
C ASP A 404 20.74 4.99 -4.57
N PRO A 405 20.56 6.19 -3.95
CA PRO A 405 19.22 6.79 -3.82
C PRO A 405 18.49 7.02 -5.15
N ALA A 406 19.24 7.16 -6.26
CA ALA A 406 18.66 7.30 -7.60
C ALA A 406 18.26 5.95 -8.23
N ALA A 407 18.68 4.83 -7.66
CA ALA A 407 18.35 3.48 -8.11
C ALA A 407 18.26 2.52 -6.91
N PRO A 408 17.36 2.75 -5.94
CA PRO A 408 17.36 2.09 -4.64
C PRO A 408 17.00 0.60 -4.71
N ARG A 409 16.63 0.10 -5.88
CA ARG A 409 16.23 -1.29 -6.14
C ARG A 409 16.83 -1.82 -7.42
N SER A 410 18.10 -1.49 -7.69
CA SER A 410 18.89 -2.08 -8.78
C SER A 410 19.28 -3.52 -8.45
N GLY A 411 19.74 -4.27 -9.48
CA GLY A 411 20.21 -5.64 -9.31
C GLY A 411 21.26 -6.02 -10.32
N ARG A 412 22.31 -6.73 -9.89
CA ARG A 412 23.33 -7.30 -10.75
C ARG A 412 23.35 -8.82 -10.64
N ILE A 413 23.43 -9.48 -11.76
CA ILE A 413 23.59 -10.93 -11.83
C ILE A 413 24.91 -11.24 -12.53
N ASP A 414 25.70 -12.10 -11.90
CA ASP A 414 26.90 -12.71 -12.46
C ASP A 414 26.65 -14.23 -12.56
N VAL A 415 26.80 -14.83 -13.74
CA VAL A 415 26.59 -16.25 -14.00
C VAL A 415 27.90 -16.89 -14.45
N MET A 416 28.37 -17.86 -13.70
CA MET A 416 29.51 -18.72 -14.08
C MET A 416 29.01 -19.94 -14.85
N LEU A 417 29.58 -20.17 -16.01
CA LEU A 417 29.24 -21.28 -16.91
C LEU A 417 30.20 -22.46 -16.68
N GLY A 418 29.76 -23.66 -17.00
CA GLY A 418 30.57 -24.88 -16.90
C GLY A 418 31.82 -24.91 -17.81
N ASP A 419 31.94 -23.99 -18.79
CA ASP A 419 33.13 -23.80 -19.61
C ASP A 419 34.12 -22.78 -19.02
N GLY A 420 33.87 -22.28 -17.82
CA GLY A 420 34.70 -21.32 -17.08
C GLY A 420 34.44 -19.85 -17.41
N ARG A 421 33.59 -19.53 -18.38
CA ARG A 421 33.22 -18.13 -18.68
C ARG A 421 32.28 -17.58 -17.61
N THR A 422 32.39 -16.29 -17.34
CA THR A 422 31.42 -15.56 -16.53
C THR A 422 30.72 -14.51 -17.39
N VAL A 423 29.39 -14.49 -17.34
CA VAL A 423 28.56 -13.46 -18.01
C VAL A 423 27.82 -12.65 -16.95
N SER A 424 27.67 -11.35 -17.18
CA SER A 424 27.13 -10.42 -16.18
C SER A 424 26.12 -9.46 -16.82
N HIS A 425 25.08 -9.10 -16.07
CA HIS A 425 24.14 -8.05 -16.44
C HIS A 425 23.74 -7.22 -15.21
N PHE A 426 23.57 -5.92 -15.40
CA PHE A 426 23.13 -4.98 -14.40
C PHE A 426 21.87 -4.27 -14.84
N THR A 427 20.76 -4.49 -14.15
CA THR A 427 19.51 -3.74 -14.31
C THR A 427 19.47 -2.63 -13.25
N ARG A 428 19.69 -1.40 -13.69
CA ARG A 428 19.62 -0.21 -12.83
C ARG A 428 18.18 0.10 -12.42
N HIS A 429 17.27 0.12 -13.39
CA HIS A 429 15.85 0.39 -13.22
C HIS A 429 15.06 -0.75 -13.84
N ALA A 430 14.37 -1.52 -13.02
CA ALA A 430 13.52 -2.61 -13.49
C ALA A 430 12.42 -2.08 -14.43
N PRO A 431 11.96 -2.89 -15.40
CA PRO A 431 10.76 -2.55 -16.16
C PRO A 431 9.57 -2.26 -15.21
N GLY A 432 8.78 -1.24 -15.55
CA GLY A 432 7.65 -0.75 -14.77
C GLY A 432 7.96 0.39 -13.81
N THR A 433 9.25 0.76 -13.63
CA THR A 433 9.64 1.97 -12.89
C THR A 433 9.36 3.23 -13.72
N LYS A 434 9.41 4.39 -13.08
CA LYS A 434 9.23 5.68 -13.75
C LYS A 434 10.34 5.97 -14.79
N GLU A 435 11.54 5.44 -14.58
CA GLU A 435 12.69 5.55 -15.48
C GLU A 435 12.65 4.53 -16.63
N ASN A 436 11.90 3.45 -16.47
CA ASN A 436 11.70 2.40 -17.47
C ASN A 436 10.22 1.93 -17.45
N PRO A 437 9.27 2.82 -17.82
CA PRO A 437 7.84 2.57 -17.60
C PRO A 437 7.29 1.51 -18.56
N LEU A 438 6.27 0.77 -18.09
CA LEU A 438 5.42 -0.01 -18.97
C LEU A 438 4.49 0.93 -19.76
N ASP A 439 4.34 0.64 -21.03
CA ASP A 439 3.29 1.26 -21.85
C ASP A 439 1.91 0.61 -21.57
N THR A 440 0.87 1.15 -22.19
CA THR A 440 -0.50 0.63 -22.04
C THR A 440 -0.61 -0.84 -22.48
N ALA A 441 0.16 -1.26 -23.49
CA ALA A 441 0.16 -2.63 -23.97
C ALA A 441 0.76 -3.58 -22.92
N GLY A 442 1.86 -3.19 -22.25
CA GLY A 442 2.50 -3.94 -21.20
C GLY A 442 1.60 -4.09 -19.96
N VAL A 443 0.96 -2.98 -19.52
CA VAL A 443 0.02 -3.04 -18.39
C VAL A 443 -1.20 -3.90 -18.72
N THR A 444 -1.74 -3.78 -19.94
CA THR A 444 -2.85 -4.60 -20.42
C THR A 444 -2.48 -6.08 -20.49
N ALA A 445 -1.28 -6.42 -20.93
CA ALA A 445 -0.81 -7.80 -20.99
C ALA A 445 -0.71 -8.41 -19.59
N LYS A 446 -0.14 -7.69 -18.63
CA LYS A 446 -0.09 -8.12 -17.21
C LYS A 446 -1.49 -8.31 -16.63
N ALA A 447 -2.38 -7.33 -16.79
CA ALA A 447 -3.74 -7.43 -16.30
C ALA A 447 -4.49 -8.64 -16.90
N ARG A 448 -4.29 -8.92 -18.20
CA ARG A 448 -4.87 -10.08 -18.85
C ARG A 448 -4.30 -11.40 -18.33
N GLU A 449 -3.01 -11.47 -18.08
CA GLU A 449 -2.35 -12.64 -17.48
C GLU A 449 -2.92 -12.96 -16.09
N LEU A 450 -3.10 -11.93 -15.25
CA LEU A 450 -3.58 -12.11 -13.87
C LEU A 450 -5.08 -12.38 -13.77
N MET A 451 -5.90 -11.68 -14.57
CA MET A 451 -7.36 -11.77 -14.45
C MET A 451 -7.98 -12.91 -15.25
N SER A 452 -7.46 -13.21 -16.47
CA SER A 452 -8.13 -14.17 -17.36
C SER A 452 -8.25 -15.59 -16.81
N PRO A 453 -7.27 -16.13 -16.05
CA PRO A 453 -7.41 -17.44 -15.41
C PRO A 453 -8.53 -17.50 -14.36
N VAL A 454 -8.94 -16.35 -13.83
CA VAL A 454 -9.90 -16.24 -12.72
C VAL A 454 -11.28 -15.90 -13.22
N ILE A 455 -11.46 -14.79 -13.95
CA ILE A 455 -12.78 -14.29 -14.40
C ILE A 455 -13.07 -14.54 -15.88
N GLY A 456 -12.16 -15.21 -16.59
CA GLY A 456 -12.27 -15.52 -18.01
C GLY A 456 -11.92 -14.34 -18.92
N LEU A 457 -11.44 -14.64 -20.13
CA LEU A 457 -10.90 -13.66 -21.08
C LEU A 457 -11.93 -12.57 -21.43
N ARG A 458 -13.18 -12.92 -21.68
CA ARG A 458 -14.23 -11.96 -22.08
C ARG A 458 -14.49 -10.90 -21.00
N ARG A 459 -14.58 -11.29 -19.73
CA ARG A 459 -14.77 -10.33 -18.62
C ARG A 459 -13.53 -9.49 -18.40
N THR A 460 -12.36 -10.11 -18.50
CA THR A 460 -11.06 -9.42 -18.44
C THR A 460 -10.95 -8.30 -19.48
N ASP A 461 -11.26 -8.61 -20.76
CA ASP A 461 -11.20 -7.62 -21.82
C ASP A 461 -12.23 -6.49 -21.60
N ALA A 462 -13.42 -6.80 -21.10
CA ALA A 462 -14.41 -5.79 -20.73
C ALA A 462 -13.93 -4.88 -19.57
N VAL A 463 -13.26 -5.42 -18.54
CA VAL A 463 -12.65 -4.61 -17.47
C VAL A 463 -11.58 -3.70 -18.03
N ILE A 464 -10.68 -4.21 -18.88
CA ILE A 464 -9.62 -3.43 -19.53
C ILE A 464 -10.21 -2.29 -20.34
N GLU A 465 -11.23 -2.56 -21.14
CA GLU A 465 -11.92 -1.54 -21.94
C GLU A 465 -12.54 -0.44 -21.07
N ARG A 466 -13.23 -0.82 -19.97
CA ARG A 466 -13.85 0.13 -19.04
C ARG A 466 -12.81 1.00 -18.33
N VAL A 467 -11.68 0.41 -17.91
CA VAL A 467 -10.60 1.19 -17.27
C VAL A 467 -9.94 2.14 -18.27
N ASN A 468 -9.72 1.72 -19.51
CA ASN A 468 -9.18 2.60 -20.54
C ASN A 468 -10.12 3.76 -20.89
N GLY A 469 -11.43 3.57 -20.73
CA GLY A 469 -12.48 4.58 -20.97
C GLY A 469 -13.08 5.19 -19.69
N LEU A 470 -12.36 5.23 -18.57
CA LEU A 470 -12.89 5.67 -17.28
C LEU A 470 -13.50 7.07 -17.31
N GLU A 471 -12.95 8.02 -18.10
CA GLU A 471 -13.49 9.38 -18.21
C GLU A 471 -14.92 9.42 -18.78
N GLN A 472 -15.31 8.40 -19.55
CA GLN A 472 -16.65 8.29 -20.12
C GLN A 472 -17.60 7.43 -19.25
N LEU A 473 -17.09 6.83 -18.18
CA LEU A 473 -17.88 5.95 -17.32
C LEU A 473 -18.74 6.78 -16.36
N HIS A 474 -20.07 6.75 -16.56
CA HIS A 474 -21.02 7.52 -15.74
C HIS A 474 -21.21 6.94 -14.35
N SER A 475 -21.10 5.62 -14.18
CA SER A 475 -21.25 4.93 -12.91
C SER A 475 -20.19 3.84 -12.75
N VAL A 476 -19.44 3.89 -11.66
CA VAL A 476 -18.46 2.85 -11.29
C VAL A 476 -19.13 1.50 -11.00
N ARG A 477 -20.45 1.46 -10.74
CA ARG A 477 -21.21 0.21 -10.56
C ARG A 477 -21.14 -0.71 -11.77
N ASP A 478 -21.04 -0.15 -12.99
CA ASP A 478 -20.87 -0.95 -14.20
C ASP A 478 -19.52 -1.70 -14.17
N LEU A 479 -18.46 -1.04 -13.70
CA LEU A 479 -17.14 -1.66 -13.55
C LEU A 479 -17.12 -2.66 -12.39
N ALA A 480 -17.73 -2.32 -11.24
CA ALA A 480 -17.85 -3.22 -10.09
C ALA A 480 -18.59 -4.52 -10.46
N SER A 481 -19.62 -4.44 -11.29
CA SER A 481 -20.38 -5.61 -11.76
C SER A 481 -19.53 -6.58 -12.61
N LEU A 482 -18.54 -6.07 -13.36
CA LEU A 482 -17.60 -6.90 -14.12
C LEU A 482 -16.60 -7.62 -13.23
N LEU A 483 -16.26 -7.06 -12.09
CA LEU A 483 -15.34 -7.67 -11.11
C LEU A 483 -16.08 -8.61 -10.14
N ALA A 484 -17.38 -8.44 -9.94
CA ALA A 484 -18.21 -9.26 -9.06
C ALA A 484 -18.63 -10.59 -9.73
N GLY A 485 -19.13 -11.51 -8.90
CA GLY A 485 -19.65 -12.80 -9.34
C GLY A 485 -18.66 -13.95 -9.10
N PRO A 486 -19.16 -15.16 -8.82
CA PRO A 486 -18.32 -16.31 -8.53
C PRO A 486 -17.45 -16.67 -9.75
N VAL A 487 -16.29 -17.21 -9.46
CA VAL A 487 -15.31 -17.74 -10.41
C VAL A 487 -15.66 -19.19 -10.77
#